data_48826dda3d6561803581e84473120692
#
_entry.id   48826dda3d6561803581e84473120692
#
_cell.length_a   1.000
_cell.length_b   1.000
_cell.length_c   1.000
_cell.angle_alpha   90.00
_cell.angle_beta   90.00
_cell.angle_gamma   90.00
#
_symmetry.space_group_name_H-M   'P 1'
#
loop_
_entity.id
_entity.type
_entity.pdbx_description
1 polymer ?
#
loop_
_entity_poly.entity_id
_entity_poly.type
_entity_poly.pdbx_seq_one_letter_code
_entity_poly.pdbx_strand_id
1 'polypeptide(L)'
;MQDIMEVSPYIQKQRALYLEKNTWLDANYERIEPHAFYREIFPVGSVEREGHWEDAKGNGIGITVTDEEKAADGAENGSERRGNGIGMTVQPKGKVKRFVINDGHEDLDELIGHEFAIMSPVSYFGRTRAGKYARYLYAITFDLDGVDMPQLRDTFHQMNRGFIPAVTFVVNSGTGLHLYYVLESPVAMYPQNQKFLKELKYVLTRRIWNRFTSNIEEPQVQGVLQGFRVVGSGTKLGLDYPVVAYRYGDPVSLEYLLQYVPDTNGDLQRVTGILEKGTLSIEEDKKKYPDWYERRVVRGERRGRWTVKRDLYDWWLRKIETEIHVGHRFYGIMTLAIYAVKCGIDEDELRRDADRLMKIFDDMSYEDSNRFTVEDVVKALEMYNENFVTFPRADIAKYSGIPIPPNKRNWRKQADHIQYMNNQREFKVSKGECTSGGRPDKYGLVREYMLSHPEIRKKTEIASALKIDRHTVGKYYDEIRAELDYKSRLATPQRRIVVENGKLVIKMVPSQELSDQLLDSVKLS
;
A
#
# COMPACT_ATOMS: atom_id res chain seq x y z
N MET A 1 -46.94 -13.40 17.29
CA MET A 1 -46.85 -12.37 16.24
C MET A 1 -45.39 -11.94 16.22
N GLN A 2 -44.65 -12.40 15.22
CA GLN A 2 -43.29 -11.91 14.98
C GLN A 2 -43.45 -10.50 14.43
N ASP A 3 -42.91 -9.53 15.15
CA ASP A 3 -42.75 -8.16 14.63
C ASP A 3 -41.92 -8.25 13.35
N ILE A 4 -42.58 -8.02 12.23
CA ILE A 4 -41.92 -7.79 10.95
C ILE A 4 -41.27 -6.41 11.09
N MET A 5 -40.01 -6.36 11.55
CA MET A 5 -39.21 -5.13 11.45
C MET A 5 -39.23 -4.71 9.98
N GLU A 6 -39.91 -3.61 9.66
CA GLU A 6 -39.88 -3.02 8.33
C GLU A 6 -38.42 -2.74 7.96
N VAL A 7 -37.94 -3.41 6.92
CA VAL A 7 -36.60 -3.19 6.38
C VAL A 7 -36.53 -1.74 5.90
N SER A 8 -35.54 -1.00 6.35
CA SER A 8 -35.41 0.44 6.02
C SER A 8 -35.45 0.65 4.49
N PRO A 9 -36.02 1.76 4.00
CA PRO A 9 -36.07 2.09 2.57
C PRO A 9 -34.67 2.07 1.91
N TYR A 10 -33.66 2.44 2.65
CA TYR A 10 -32.26 2.36 2.22
C TYR A 10 -31.84 0.93 1.91
N ILE A 11 -32.05 -0.02 2.83
CA ILE A 11 -31.70 -1.42 2.62
C ILE A 11 -32.50 -2.03 1.45
N GLN A 12 -33.78 -1.66 1.31
CA GLN A 12 -34.58 -2.11 0.17
C GLN A 12 -33.98 -1.61 -1.16
N LYS A 13 -33.58 -0.34 -1.23
CA LYS A 13 -32.88 0.23 -2.39
C LYS A 13 -31.58 -0.52 -2.70
N GLN A 14 -30.76 -0.79 -1.67
CA GLN A 14 -29.49 -1.50 -1.84
C GLN A 14 -29.70 -2.96 -2.29
N ARG A 15 -30.75 -3.63 -1.81
CA ARG A 15 -31.13 -4.97 -2.27
C ARG A 15 -31.52 -4.98 -3.75
N ALA A 16 -32.31 -4.01 -4.19
CA ALA A 16 -32.67 -3.85 -5.59
C ALA A 16 -31.44 -3.61 -6.47
N LEU A 17 -30.54 -2.72 -6.05
CA LEU A 17 -29.28 -2.43 -6.73
C LEU A 17 -28.36 -3.65 -6.78
N TYR A 18 -28.28 -4.44 -5.71
CA TYR A 18 -27.51 -5.69 -5.69
C TYR A 18 -28.02 -6.67 -6.77
N LEU A 19 -29.32 -6.84 -6.87
CA LEU A 19 -29.94 -7.72 -7.89
C LEU A 19 -29.68 -7.20 -9.31
N GLU A 20 -29.79 -5.89 -9.52
CA GLU A 20 -29.51 -5.26 -10.80
C GLU A 20 -28.04 -5.45 -11.23
N LYS A 21 -27.09 -5.26 -10.28
CA LYS A 21 -25.67 -5.53 -10.52
C LYS A 21 -25.43 -6.99 -10.91
N ASN A 22 -25.99 -7.94 -10.17
CA ASN A 22 -25.85 -9.36 -10.51
C ASN A 22 -26.45 -9.70 -11.86
N THR A 23 -27.65 -9.20 -12.18
CA THR A 23 -28.29 -9.41 -13.49
C THR A 23 -27.40 -8.94 -14.63
N TRP A 24 -26.78 -7.77 -14.49
CA TRP A 24 -25.86 -7.26 -15.49
C TRP A 24 -24.56 -8.07 -15.55
N LEU A 25 -24.02 -8.47 -14.41
CA LEU A 25 -22.79 -9.29 -14.33
C LEU A 25 -23.02 -10.69 -14.90
N ASP A 26 -24.12 -11.36 -14.56
CA ASP A 26 -24.49 -12.69 -15.07
C ASP A 26 -24.70 -12.69 -16.61
N ALA A 27 -25.16 -11.56 -17.17
CA ALA A 27 -25.35 -11.42 -18.62
C ALA A 27 -24.03 -11.24 -19.40
N ASN A 28 -22.95 -10.81 -18.74
CA ASN A 28 -21.71 -10.43 -19.42
C ASN A 28 -20.49 -11.26 -18.99
N TYR A 29 -20.52 -11.92 -17.84
CA TYR A 29 -19.36 -12.60 -17.25
C TYR A 29 -19.75 -13.93 -16.63
N GLU A 30 -18.80 -14.85 -16.60
CA GLU A 30 -18.95 -16.16 -15.98
C GLU A 30 -19.01 -16.02 -14.46
N ARG A 31 -20.06 -16.51 -13.85
CA ARG A 31 -20.18 -16.63 -12.40
C ARG A 31 -19.35 -17.80 -11.91
N ILE A 32 -18.54 -17.58 -10.88
CA ILE A 32 -17.63 -18.58 -10.33
C ILE A 32 -18.13 -19.06 -8.98
N GLU A 33 -18.19 -20.37 -8.82
CA GLU A 33 -18.55 -21.01 -7.55
C GLU A 33 -17.49 -20.75 -6.46
N PRO A 34 -17.88 -20.63 -5.19
CA PRO A 34 -16.98 -20.26 -4.11
C PRO A 34 -15.72 -21.13 -4.00
N HIS A 35 -15.86 -22.46 -4.09
CA HIS A 35 -14.71 -23.37 -4.05
C HIS A 35 -13.77 -23.19 -5.23
N ALA A 36 -14.31 -23.02 -6.43
CA ALA A 36 -13.52 -22.76 -7.62
C ALA A 36 -12.76 -21.42 -7.49
N PHE A 37 -13.42 -20.37 -6.99
CA PHE A 37 -12.81 -19.08 -6.74
C PHE A 37 -11.62 -19.18 -5.77
N TYR A 38 -11.78 -19.86 -4.63
CA TYR A 38 -10.70 -20.01 -3.67
C TYR A 38 -9.60 -20.97 -4.14
N ARG A 39 -9.94 -21.94 -4.98
CA ARG A 39 -8.95 -22.83 -5.61
C ARG A 39 -8.04 -22.11 -6.60
N GLU A 40 -8.51 -21.04 -7.22
CA GLU A 40 -7.66 -20.20 -8.06
C GLU A 40 -6.78 -19.25 -7.24
N ILE A 41 -7.28 -18.74 -6.12
CA ILE A 41 -6.46 -17.95 -5.20
C ILE A 41 -5.41 -18.83 -4.51
N PHE A 42 -5.82 -20.02 -4.06
CA PHE A 42 -4.96 -21.00 -3.39
C PHE A 42 -4.92 -22.29 -4.23
N PRO A 43 -4.10 -22.34 -5.29
CA PRO A 43 -3.95 -23.56 -6.09
C PRO A 43 -3.49 -24.74 -5.26
N VAL A 44 -3.72 -25.96 -5.75
CA VAL A 44 -3.30 -27.19 -5.08
C VAL A 44 -1.80 -27.13 -4.75
N GLY A 45 -1.44 -27.42 -3.52
CA GLY A 45 -0.09 -27.38 -3.01
C GLY A 45 0.45 -25.97 -2.75
N SER A 46 -0.36 -24.91 -2.85
CA SER A 46 0.06 -23.53 -2.53
C SER A 46 0.00 -23.20 -1.04
N VAL A 47 -0.84 -23.89 -0.29
CA VAL A 47 -0.92 -23.83 1.17
C VAL A 47 -0.54 -25.19 1.76
N GLU A 48 -0.40 -25.27 3.08
CA GLU A 48 -0.04 -26.51 3.75
C GLU A 48 -1.18 -27.52 3.65
N ARG A 49 -0.82 -28.81 3.56
CA ARG A 49 -1.81 -29.90 3.43
C ARG A 49 -2.57 -30.11 4.73
N GLU A 50 -1.86 -30.01 5.84
CA GLU A 50 -2.41 -30.08 7.20
C GLU A 50 -2.24 -28.72 7.87
N GLY A 51 -3.29 -28.22 8.51
CA GLY A 51 -3.23 -26.92 9.16
C GLY A 51 -2.17 -26.88 10.27
N HIS A 52 -1.33 -25.87 10.28
CA HIS A 52 -0.36 -25.65 11.35
C HIS A 52 -1.07 -25.00 12.55
N TRP A 53 -1.22 -25.76 13.65
CA TRP A 53 -2.04 -25.40 14.81
C TRP A 53 -1.29 -24.67 15.90
N GLU A 54 0.03 -24.75 15.93
CA GLU A 54 0.82 -24.15 17.00
C GLU A 54 0.75 -22.63 16.90
N ASP A 55 0.09 -22.03 17.88
CA ASP A 55 0.31 -20.61 18.16
C ASP A 55 1.79 -20.48 18.48
N ALA A 56 2.53 -19.82 17.60
CA ALA A 56 3.90 -19.48 17.90
C ALA A 56 3.91 -18.60 19.16
N LYS A 57 4.00 -19.20 20.31
CA LYS A 57 4.32 -18.56 21.59
C LYS A 57 5.80 -18.16 21.57
N GLY A 58 6.20 -17.45 20.52
CA GLY A 58 7.50 -16.87 20.39
C GLY A 58 7.42 -15.39 20.73
N ASN A 59 7.93 -15.03 21.87
CA ASN A 59 8.39 -13.68 22.13
C ASN A 59 9.48 -13.35 21.12
N GLY A 60 9.16 -12.62 20.08
CA GLY A 60 10.26 -12.07 19.31
C GLY A 60 10.17 -12.26 17.80
N ILE A 61 10.60 -11.31 17.26
CA ILE A 61 11.19 -10.98 15.99
C ILE A 61 11.86 -12.22 15.37
N GLY A 62 11.20 -12.74 14.32
CA GLY A 62 11.75 -13.81 13.52
C GLY A 62 11.47 -15.20 14.11
N ILE A 63 10.53 -15.94 13.51
CA ILE A 63 10.46 -17.36 13.72
C ILE A 63 11.60 -17.98 12.92
N THR A 64 12.73 -18.20 13.59
CA THR A 64 13.72 -19.15 13.12
C THR A 64 13.14 -20.53 13.38
N VAL A 65 12.82 -21.26 12.31
CA VAL A 65 12.55 -22.70 12.41
C VAL A 65 13.84 -23.31 12.94
N THR A 66 13.78 -23.98 14.10
CA THR A 66 14.94 -24.65 14.67
C THR A 66 15.39 -25.79 13.74
N ASP A 67 16.67 -26.15 13.76
CA ASP A 67 17.18 -27.24 12.90
C ASP A 67 16.51 -28.59 13.25
N GLU A 68 15.98 -28.74 14.46
CA GLU A 68 15.19 -29.90 14.90
C GLU A 68 13.80 -29.95 14.22
N GLU A 69 13.14 -28.80 14.03
CA GLU A 69 11.86 -28.74 13.31
C GLU A 69 12.04 -28.98 11.80
N LYS A 70 13.19 -28.59 11.22
CA LYS A 70 13.55 -28.93 9.84
C LYS A 70 13.78 -30.42 9.65
N ALA A 71 14.34 -31.08 10.64
CA ALA A 71 14.60 -32.53 10.62
C ALA A 71 13.31 -33.35 10.78
N ALA A 72 12.34 -32.87 11.57
CA ALA A 72 11.05 -33.56 11.81
C ALA A 72 10.13 -33.58 10.58
N ASP A 73 10.24 -32.60 9.67
CA ASP A 73 9.41 -32.51 8.46
C ASP A 73 9.92 -33.32 7.24
N GLY A 74 11.01 -34.09 7.39
CA GLY A 74 11.56 -34.92 6.30
C GLY A 74 11.94 -34.12 5.05
N ALA A 75 12.20 -32.85 5.17
CA ALA A 75 12.54 -31.97 4.08
C ALA A 75 14.00 -32.17 3.63
N GLU A 76 14.20 -33.13 2.78
CA GLU A 76 15.28 -33.07 1.80
C GLU A 76 14.99 -31.87 0.89
N ASN A 77 15.80 -30.81 0.98
CA ASN A 77 15.70 -29.53 0.29
C ASN A 77 14.69 -28.54 0.91
N GLY A 78 15.21 -27.61 1.67
CA GLY A 78 14.72 -26.32 2.11
C GLY A 78 13.39 -25.78 1.57
N SER A 79 12.29 -26.55 1.62
CA SER A 79 10.97 -26.10 1.24
C SER A 79 10.49 -25.13 2.30
N GLU A 80 10.43 -23.86 1.96
CA GLU A 80 9.81 -22.84 2.80
C GLU A 80 8.37 -23.27 3.12
N ARG A 81 8.01 -23.33 4.40
CA ARG A 81 6.63 -23.59 4.84
C ARG A 81 5.70 -22.57 4.21
N ARG A 82 4.66 -23.02 3.54
CA ARG A 82 3.74 -22.18 2.74
C ARG A 82 2.68 -21.51 3.60
N GLY A 83 2.40 -22.05 4.77
CA GLY A 83 1.39 -21.54 5.69
C GLY A 83 -0.04 -21.87 5.25
N ASN A 84 -1.04 -21.35 5.99
CA ASN A 84 -2.46 -21.65 5.83
C ASN A 84 -3.28 -20.41 5.56
N GLY A 85 -4.38 -20.52 4.82
CA GLY A 85 -5.40 -19.49 4.76
C GLY A 85 -6.11 -19.34 6.12
N ILE A 86 -6.54 -18.13 6.50
CA ILE A 86 -7.30 -17.90 7.73
C ILE A 86 -8.61 -17.20 7.39
N GLY A 87 -9.72 -17.94 7.58
CA GLY A 87 -11.07 -17.41 7.58
C GLY A 87 -11.51 -17.01 8.99
N MET A 88 -12.38 -16.01 9.07
CA MET A 88 -12.91 -15.51 10.35
C MET A 88 -14.40 -15.24 10.22
N THR A 89 -15.16 -15.65 11.25
CA THR A 89 -16.57 -15.30 11.40
C THR A 89 -16.80 -14.56 12.71
N VAL A 90 -17.83 -13.73 12.76
CA VAL A 90 -18.27 -13.07 13.98
C VAL A 90 -19.46 -13.86 14.54
N GLN A 91 -19.31 -14.38 15.74
CA GLN A 91 -20.33 -15.13 16.47
C GLN A 91 -21.26 -14.17 17.22
N PRO A 92 -22.48 -14.59 17.61
CA PRO A 92 -23.30 -13.85 18.55
C PRO A 92 -22.49 -13.40 19.78
N LYS A 93 -22.70 -12.18 20.25
CA LYS A 93 -21.91 -11.52 21.32
C LYS A 93 -20.50 -11.07 20.90
N GLY A 94 -20.24 -10.87 19.61
CA GLY A 94 -18.99 -10.29 19.10
C GLY A 94 -17.75 -11.19 19.19
N LYS A 95 -17.88 -12.46 19.57
CA LYS A 95 -16.75 -13.39 19.57
C LYS A 95 -16.33 -13.75 18.14
N VAL A 96 -15.04 -13.76 17.88
CA VAL A 96 -14.47 -14.13 16.58
C VAL A 96 -14.06 -15.60 16.60
N LYS A 97 -14.63 -16.42 15.70
CA LYS A 97 -14.17 -17.77 15.40
C LYS A 97 -13.21 -17.73 14.22
N ARG A 98 -12.10 -18.46 14.29
CA ARG A 98 -11.09 -18.56 13.24
C ARG A 98 -11.06 -19.95 12.68
N PHE A 99 -10.99 -20.04 11.36
CA PHE A 99 -10.88 -21.27 10.59
C PHE A 99 -9.53 -21.27 9.87
N VAL A 100 -8.90 -22.42 9.85
CA VAL A 100 -7.63 -22.62 9.13
C VAL A 100 -7.95 -23.30 7.81
N ILE A 101 -7.71 -22.61 6.71
CA ILE A 101 -7.94 -23.14 5.37
C ILE A 101 -6.64 -23.75 4.89
N ASN A 102 -6.61 -25.06 4.85
CA ASN A 102 -5.53 -25.88 4.31
C ASN A 102 -5.73 -26.18 2.82
N ASP A 103 -4.87 -27.00 2.25
CA ASP A 103 -4.93 -27.36 0.83
C ASP A 103 -6.18 -28.18 0.46
N GLY A 104 -6.81 -28.87 1.42
CA GLY A 104 -8.09 -29.59 1.22
C GLY A 104 -9.30 -28.67 1.13
N HIS A 105 -9.22 -27.44 1.62
CA HIS A 105 -10.33 -26.47 1.71
C HIS A 105 -11.53 -26.96 2.55
N GLU A 106 -11.33 -27.91 3.45
CA GLU A 106 -12.40 -28.56 4.23
C GLU A 106 -13.17 -27.56 5.12
N ASP A 107 -12.45 -26.63 5.77
CA ASP A 107 -13.07 -25.61 6.62
C ASP A 107 -13.73 -24.45 5.83
N LEU A 108 -13.65 -24.44 4.51
CA LEU A 108 -14.22 -23.36 3.69
C LEU A 108 -15.75 -23.38 3.71
N ASP A 109 -16.37 -24.56 3.79
CA ASP A 109 -17.83 -24.72 3.85
C ASP A 109 -18.44 -24.05 5.08
N GLU A 110 -17.71 -24.00 6.19
CA GLU A 110 -18.12 -23.29 7.40
C GLU A 110 -18.16 -21.75 7.22
N LEU A 111 -17.47 -21.23 6.23
CA LEU A 111 -17.43 -19.80 5.89
C LEU A 111 -18.46 -19.46 4.80
N ILE A 112 -18.69 -20.38 3.86
CA ILE A 112 -19.71 -20.29 2.82
C ILE A 112 -21.09 -20.40 3.49
N GLY A 113 -22.01 -19.51 3.15
CA GLY A 113 -23.34 -19.48 3.76
C GLY A 113 -23.39 -18.88 5.17
N HIS A 114 -22.25 -18.48 5.75
CA HIS A 114 -22.26 -17.77 7.02
C HIS A 114 -22.71 -16.32 6.84
N GLU A 115 -23.45 -15.77 7.80
CA GLU A 115 -23.94 -14.40 7.76
C GLU A 115 -22.83 -13.37 7.61
N PHE A 116 -21.72 -13.57 8.30
CA PHE A 116 -20.55 -12.74 8.21
C PHE A 116 -19.27 -13.58 8.25
N ALA A 117 -18.59 -13.68 7.12
CA ALA A 117 -17.28 -14.31 7.04
C ALA A 117 -16.31 -13.43 6.24
N ILE A 118 -15.05 -13.36 6.69
CA ILE A 118 -13.98 -12.65 5.98
C ILE A 118 -12.76 -13.55 5.85
N MET A 119 -12.05 -13.40 4.74
CA MET A 119 -10.78 -14.06 4.47
C MET A 119 -9.86 -13.13 3.69
N SER A 120 -8.55 -13.21 3.90
CA SER A 120 -7.56 -12.49 3.10
C SER A 120 -6.88 -13.46 2.13
N PRO A 121 -6.46 -13.00 0.94
CA PRO A 121 -5.72 -13.82 -0.03
C PRO A 121 -4.24 -13.96 0.37
N VAL A 122 -4.01 -14.30 1.64
CA VAL A 122 -2.68 -14.41 2.27
C VAL A 122 -2.63 -15.68 3.08
N SER A 123 -1.56 -16.44 3.00
CA SER A 123 -1.29 -17.54 3.91
C SER A 123 -0.52 -17.07 5.14
N TYR A 124 -0.74 -17.75 6.27
CA TYR A 124 -0.18 -17.39 7.57
C TYR A 124 0.40 -18.62 8.26
N PHE A 125 1.45 -18.42 9.04
CA PHE A 125 1.92 -19.40 9.98
C PHE A 125 1.01 -19.39 11.22
N GLY A 126 0.51 -20.58 11.59
CA GLY A 126 -0.41 -20.75 12.72
C GLY A 126 -1.81 -20.14 12.44
N ARG A 127 -2.48 -19.72 13.51
CA ARG A 127 -3.89 -19.27 13.50
C ARG A 127 -4.07 -17.75 13.62
N THR A 128 -2.98 -16.99 13.55
CA THR A 128 -3.02 -15.55 13.80
C THR A 128 -2.83 -14.76 12.50
N ARG A 129 -3.83 -13.99 12.10
CA ARG A 129 -3.79 -13.09 10.94
C ARG A 129 -3.08 -11.79 11.32
N ALA A 130 -1.74 -11.81 11.27
CA ALA A 130 -0.90 -10.65 11.52
C ALA A 130 0.32 -10.63 10.59
N GLY A 131 0.88 -9.46 10.31
CA GLY A 131 1.98 -9.29 9.35
C GLY A 131 3.22 -10.12 9.65
N LYS A 132 3.54 -10.32 10.92
CA LYS A 132 4.68 -11.15 11.34
C LYS A 132 4.51 -12.65 11.06
N TYR A 133 3.27 -13.11 10.88
CA TYR A 133 2.95 -14.49 10.55
C TYR A 133 2.56 -14.70 9.09
N ALA A 134 2.45 -13.62 8.30
CA ALA A 134 2.14 -13.70 6.88
C ALA A 134 3.27 -14.40 6.13
N ARG A 135 2.92 -15.38 5.27
CA ARG A 135 3.86 -16.19 4.49
C ARG A 135 3.88 -15.79 3.02
N TYR A 136 2.74 -15.90 2.35
CA TYR A 136 2.60 -15.58 0.93
C TYR A 136 1.34 -14.76 0.67
N LEU A 137 1.42 -13.83 -0.26
CA LEU A 137 0.29 -13.12 -0.85
C LEU A 137 -0.02 -13.75 -2.22
N TYR A 138 -1.27 -14.11 -2.44
CA TYR A 138 -1.73 -14.76 -3.67
C TYR A 138 -2.54 -13.83 -4.56
N ALA A 139 -3.17 -12.79 -4.01
CA ALA A 139 -3.87 -11.77 -4.76
C ALA A 139 -3.76 -10.39 -4.10
N ILE A 140 -3.71 -9.34 -4.91
CA ILE A 140 -3.92 -7.97 -4.43
C ILE A 140 -5.40 -7.66 -4.63
N THR A 141 -6.08 -7.28 -3.55
CA THR A 141 -7.53 -7.05 -3.57
C THR A 141 -7.86 -5.64 -3.13
N PHE A 142 -8.82 -5.00 -3.79
CA PHE A 142 -9.36 -3.70 -3.44
C PHE A 142 -10.84 -3.85 -3.13
N ASP A 143 -11.31 -3.15 -2.09
CA ASP A 143 -12.72 -2.99 -1.75
C ASP A 143 -13.15 -1.61 -2.22
N LEU A 144 -14.05 -1.59 -3.16
CA LEU A 144 -14.55 -0.39 -3.82
C LEU A 144 -15.99 -0.16 -3.37
N ASP A 145 -16.18 0.68 -2.37
CA ASP A 145 -17.50 1.06 -1.86
C ASP A 145 -18.18 2.10 -2.76
N GLY A 146 -19.50 2.27 -2.58
CA GLY A 146 -20.28 3.26 -3.30
C GLY A 146 -20.38 3.00 -4.80
N VAL A 147 -20.65 1.74 -5.19
CA VAL A 147 -20.75 1.33 -6.59
C VAL A 147 -22.19 1.09 -6.97
N ASP A 148 -22.78 2.08 -7.61
CA ASP A 148 -24.08 1.98 -8.28
C ASP A 148 -23.90 1.46 -9.73
N MET A 149 -24.99 1.34 -10.52
CA MET A 149 -24.90 0.83 -11.89
C MET A 149 -24.03 1.67 -12.83
N PRO A 150 -24.04 3.01 -12.77
CA PRO A 150 -23.11 3.82 -13.56
C PRO A 150 -21.65 3.50 -13.21
N GLN A 151 -21.30 3.47 -11.92
CA GLN A 151 -19.93 3.18 -11.45
C GLN A 151 -19.51 1.75 -11.82
N LEU A 152 -20.42 0.78 -11.73
CA LEU A 152 -20.16 -0.59 -12.18
C LEU A 152 -19.75 -0.60 -13.65
N ARG A 153 -20.57 -0.03 -14.54
CA ARG A 153 -20.31 0.01 -15.99
C ARG A 153 -19.03 0.78 -16.32
N ASP A 154 -18.80 1.91 -15.65
CA ASP A 154 -17.59 2.71 -15.83
C ASP A 154 -16.35 2.00 -15.34
N THR A 155 -16.42 1.21 -14.27
CA THR A 155 -15.32 0.37 -13.81
C THR A 155 -14.89 -0.61 -14.90
N PHE A 156 -15.84 -1.32 -15.50
CA PHE A 156 -15.55 -2.23 -16.61
C PHE A 156 -15.07 -1.49 -17.86
N HIS A 157 -15.66 -0.34 -18.18
CA HIS A 157 -15.20 0.49 -19.29
C HIS A 157 -13.75 0.94 -19.10
N GLN A 158 -13.38 1.38 -17.88
CA GLN A 158 -12.00 1.79 -17.58
C GLN A 158 -11.01 0.63 -17.65
N MET A 159 -11.39 -0.58 -17.21
CA MET A 159 -10.57 -1.78 -17.37
C MET A 159 -10.38 -2.12 -18.86
N ASN A 160 -11.45 -2.13 -19.64
CA ASN A 160 -11.41 -2.41 -21.08
C ASN A 160 -10.56 -1.40 -21.87
N ARG A 161 -10.50 -0.15 -21.40
CA ARG A 161 -9.71 0.92 -22.03
C ARG A 161 -8.29 1.05 -21.45
N GLY A 162 -7.94 0.24 -20.46
CA GLY A 162 -6.62 0.28 -19.82
C GLY A 162 -6.39 1.54 -18.96
N PHE A 163 -7.44 2.26 -18.53
CA PHE A 163 -7.28 3.37 -17.59
C PHE A 163 -7.00 2.91 -16.17
N ILE A 164 -7.55 1.77 -15.78
CA ILE A 164 -7.24 1.03 -14.57
C ILE A 164 -6.84 -0.40 -14.93
N PRO A 165 -6.06 -1.10 -14.10
CA PRO A 165 -5.67 -2.46 -14.40
C PRO A 165 -6.89 -3.38 -14.49
N ALA A 166 -6.88 -4.29 -15.45
CA ALA A 166 -7.86 -5.35 -15.58
C ALA A 166 -7.69 -6.38 -14.46
N VAL A 167 -8.80 -6.79 -13.84
CA VAL A 167 -8.81 -7.72 -12.71
C VAL A 167 -8.89 -9.17 -13.17
N THR A 168 -8.58 -10.12 -12.28
CA THR A 168 -8.91 -11.52 -12.48
C THR A 168 -10.40 -11.77 -12.17
N PHE A 169 -10.85 -11.26 -11.01
CA PHE A 169 -12.24 -11.39 -10.58
C PHE A 169 -12.84 -10.07 -10.12
N VAL A 170 -14.11 -9.86 -10.46
CA VAL A 170 -14.98 -8.87 -9.85
C VAL A 170 -15.94 -9.60 -8.91
N VAL A 171 -16.01 -9.14 -7.66
CA VAL A 171 -16.87 -9.76 -6.65
C VAL A 171 -17.90 -8.74 -6.18
N ASN A 172 -19.18 -9.04 -6.36
CA ASN A 172 -20.26 -8.22 -5.80
C ASN A 172 -20.38 -8.51 -4.29
N SER A 173 -19.93 -7.56 -3.48
CA SER A 173 -19.94 -7.65 -2.00
C SER A 173 -21.21 -7.06 -1.36
N GLY A 174 -22.19 -6.68 -2.16
CA GLY A 174 -23.44 -6.03 -1.75
C GLY A 174 -23.49 -4.57 -2.19
N THR A 175 -23.11 -3.63 -1.33
CA THR A 175 -23.08 -2.19 -1.62
C THR A 175 -21.90 -1.75 -2.47
N GLY A 176 -20.83 -2.56 -2.51
CA GLY A 176 -19.60 -2.30 -3.25
C GLY A 176 -19.17 -3.44 -4.16
N LEU A 177 -17.92 -3.40 -4.59
CA LEU A 177 -17.24 -4.45 -5.34
C LEU A 177 -15.89 -4.76 -4.71
N HIS A 178 -15.51 -6.04 -4.63
CA HIS A 178 -14.11 -6.38 -4.43
C HIS A 178 -13.47 -6.68 -5.79
N LEU A 179 -12.31 -6.09 -6.04
CA LEU A 179 -11.53 -6.27 -7.26
C LEU A 179 -10.30 -7.13 -6.93
N TYR A 180 -10.27 -8.36 -7.45
CA TYR A 180 -9.19 -9.32 -7.18
C TYR A 180 -8.23 -9.38 -8.35
N TYR A 181 -6.97 -9.08 -8.09
CA TYR A 181 -5.83 -9.29 -8.96
C TYR A 181 -5.08 -10.52 -8.46
N VAL A 182 -5.45 -11.70 -8.95
CA VAL A 182 -4.75 -12.95 -8.61
C VAL A 182 -3.36 -12.88 -9.22
N LEU A 183 -2.33 -13.22 -8.45
CA LEU A 183 -0.95 -13.14 -8.91
C LEU A 183 -0.55 -14.44 -9.60
N GLU A 184 0.10 -14.34 -10.77
CA GLU A 184 0.68 -15.49 -11.50
C GLU A 184 1.65 -16.28 -10.61
N SER A 185 2.32 -15.60 -9.70
CA SER A 185 3.22 -16.22 -8.73
C SER A 185 3.01 -15.58 -7.35
N PRO A 186 2.85 -16.38 -6.29
CA PRO A 186 2.66 -15.87 -4.95
C PRO A 186 3.92 -15.13 -4.47
N VAL A 187 3.71 -14.05 -3.71
CA VAL A 187 4.79 -13.21 -3.19
C VAL A 187 5.05 -13.51 -1.72
N ALA A 188 6.27 -13.92 -1.39
CA ALA A 188 6.68 -14.13 0.00
C ALA A 188 6.60 -12.82 0.81
N MET A 189 5.97 -12.88 2.00
CA MET A 189 5.64 -11.72 2.82
C MET A 189 6.77 -11.30 3.74
N TYR A 190 8.01 -11.24 3.20
CA TYR A 190 9.14 -10.64 3.91
C TYR A 190 8.88 -9.15 4.20
N PRO A 191 9.46 -8.59 5.28
CA PRO A 191 9.18 -7.21 5.69
C PRO A 191 9.37 -6.18 4.57
N GLN A 192 10.36 -6.38 3.69
CA GLN A 192 10.61 -5.52 2.54
C GLN A 192 9.53 -5.64 1.47
N ASN A 193 9.12 -6.87 1.16
CA ASN A 193 8.03 -7.13 0.21
C ASN A 193 6.70 -6.56 0.73
N GLN A 194 6.41 -6.70 2.04
CA GLN A 194 5.23 -6.10 2.65
C GLN A 194 5.22 -4.57 2.50
N LYS A 195 6.37 -3.90 2.67
CA LYS A 195 6.47 -2.45 2.44
C LYS A 195 6.22 -2.08 0.99
N PHE A 196 6.82 -2.82 0.05
CA PHE A 196 6.61 -2.63 -1.38
C PHE A 196 5.14 -2.78 -1.75
N LEU A 197 4.53 -3.90 -1.36
CA LEU A 197 3.12 -4.19 -1.65
C LEU A 197 2.17 -3.15 -1.02
N LYS A 198 2.49 -2.68 0.19
CA LYS A 198 1.72 -1.61 0.84
C LYS A 198 1.75 -0.31 0.03
N GLU A 199 2.92 0.10 -0.45
CA GLU A 199 3.05 1.31 -1.26
C GLU A 199 2.44 1.13 -2.65
N LEU A 200 2.64 -0.02 -3.29
CA LEU A 200 2.00 -0.35 -4.56
C LEU A 200 0.47 -0.29 -4.43
N LYS A 201 -0.09 -0.99 -3.44
CA LYS A 201 -1.54 -0.98 -3.19
C LYS A 201 -2.07 0.43 -2.91
N TYR A 202 -1.35 1.24 -2.15
CA TYR A 202 -1.73 2.62 -1.87
C TYR A 202 -1.84 3.47 -3.16
N VAL A 203 -0.86 3.37 -4.04
CA VAL A 203 -0.86 4.14 -5.30
C VAL A 203 -1.96 3.63 -6.22
N LEU A 204 -2.13 2.31 -6.34
CA LEU A 204 -3.19 1.71 -7.16
C LEU A 204 -4.58 2.02 -6.61
N THR A 205 -4.78 2.08 -5.29
CA THR A 205 -6.08 2.51 -4.71
C THR A 205 -6.49 3.87 -5.27
N ARG A 206 -5.57 4.84 -5.31
CA ARG A 206 -5.85 6.18 -5.83
C ARG A 206 -6.05 6.22 -7.34
N ARG A 207 -5.57 5.23 -8.06
CA ARG A 207 -5.81 5.06 -9.50
C ARG A 207 -7.17 4.44 -9.78
N ILE A 208 -7.50 3.37 -9.03
CA ILE A 208 -8.72 2.58 -9.21
C ILE A 208 -9.93 3.33 -8.65
N TRP A 209 -9.80 3.94 -7.48
CA TRP A 209 -10.85 4.69 -6.82
C TRP A 209 -10.89 6.12 -7.35
N ASN A 210 -11.84 6.38 -8.22
CA ASN A 210 -12.04 7.69 -8.82
C ASN A 210 -13.55 7.96 -8.96
N ARG A 211 -13.94 9.17 -9.31
CA ARG A 211 -15.34 9.63 -9.42
C ARG A 211 -16.23 8.80 -10.35
N PHE A 212 -15.65 7.99 -11.22
CA PHE A 212 -16.38 7.13 -12.16
C PHE A 212 -16.52 5.70 -11.65
N THR A 213 -15.68 5.26 -10.74
CA THR A 213 -15.68 3.91 -10.19
C THR A 213 -16.33 3.84 -8.81
N SER A 214 -16.46 4.99 -8.12
CA SER A 214 -17.15 5.10 -6.83
C SER A 214 -17.85 6.46 -6.73
N ASN A 215 -19.00 6.50 -6.08
CA ASN A 215 -19.69 7.74 -5.72
C ASN A 215 -19.22 8.31 -4.34
N ILE A 216 -18.26 7.64 -3.71
CA ILE A 216 -17.54 8.14 -2.53
C ILE A 216 -16.26 8.84 -2.99
N GLU A 217 -16.12 10.13 -2.70
CA GLU A 217 -15.01 10.94 -3.19
C GLU A 217 -13.65 10.51 -2.64
N GLU A 218 -13.58 10.19 -1.33
CA GLU A 218 -12.32 9.87 -0.67
C GLU A 218 -11.99 8.37 -0.76
N PRO A 219 -10.87 8.01 -1.39
CA PRO A 219 -10.41 6.64 -1.48
C PRO A 219 -10.11 6.04 -0.10
N GLN A 220 -10.72 4.93 0.23
CA GLN A 220 -10.45 4.21 1.46
C GLN A 220 -9.19 3.34 1.31
N VAL A 221 -8.15 3.67 2.07
CA VAL A 221 -6.89 2.94 2.04
C VAL A 221 -7.00 1.65 2.84
N GLN A 222 -6.79 0.54 2.18
CA GLN A 222 -6.87 -0.79 2.79
C GLN A 222 -5.48 -1.42 2.92
N GLY A 223 -5.25 -2.13 4.04
CA GLY A 223 -4.01 -2.88 4.25
C GLY A 223 -3.85 -4.06 3.30
N VAL A 224 -2.62 -4.50 3.07
CA VAL A 224 -2.34 -5.68 2.23
C VAL A 224 -2.92 -6.96 2.83
N LEU A 225 -2.99 -7.02 4.15
CA LEU A 225 -3.51 -8.16 4.91
C LEU A 225 -5.00 -8.05 5.21
N GLN A 226 -5.69 -7.08 4.62
CA GLN A 226 -7.14 -6.88 4.81
C GLN A 226 -7.90 -8.16 4.48
N GLY A 227 -8.89 -8.50 5.32
CA GLY A 227 -9.87 -9.55 5.01
C GLY A 227 -11.03 -8.96 4.21
N PHE A 228 -11.50 -9.72 3.25
CA PHE A 228 -12.64 -9.40 2.41
C PHE A 228 -13.76 -10.39 2.67
N ARG A 229 -15.01 -10.00 2.42
CA ARG A 229 -16.15 -10.91 2.54
C ARG A 229 -15.90 -12.19 1.75
N VAL A 230 -16.18 -13.33 2.37
CA VAL A 230 -16.02 -14.63 1.72
C VAL A 230 -17.06 -14.77 0.62
N VAL A 231 -16.65 -15.21 -0.56
CA VAL A 231 -17.57 -15.55 -1.66
C VAL A 231 -18.49 -16.67 -1.22
N GLY A 232 -19.79 -16.49 -1.41
CA GLY A 232 -20.84 -17.38 -0.92
C GLY A 232 -21.33 -17.07 0.50
N SER A 233 -20.66 -16.20 1.28
CA SER A 233 -21.17 -15.72 2.57
C SER A 233 -22.18 -14.59 2.38
N GLY A 234 -22.97 -14.28 3.42
CA GLY A 234 -23.93 -13.18 3.40
C GLY A 234 -23.27 -11.81 3.24
N THR A 235 -23.92 -10.92 2.50
CA THR A 235 -23.57 -9.50 2.47
C THR A 235 -24.20 -8.75 3.65
N LYS A 236 -23.95 -7.46 3.80
CA LYS A 236 -24.69 -6.58 4.75
C LYS A 236 -26.20 -6.53 4.48
N LEU A 237 -26.67 -7.01 3.33
CA LEU A 237 -28.06 -6.99 2.91
C LEU A 237 -28.84 -8.22 3.38
N GLY A 238 -28.16 -9.24 3.92
CA GLY A 238 -28.71 -10.49 4.43
C GLY A 238 -28.16 -11.72 3.73
N LEU A 239 -28.49 -12.90 4.25
CA LEU A 239 -28.06 -14.19 3.70
C LEU A 239 -28.63 -14.48 2.29
N ASP A 240 -29.82 -13.97 1.98
CA ASP A 240 -30.45 -14.10 0.66
C ASP A 240 -29.70 -13.30 -0.42
N TYR A 241 -28.73 -12.49 -0.02
CA TYR A 241 -27.90 -11.65 -0.90
C TYR A 241 -26.44 -12.04 -0.72
N PRO A 242 -26.01 -13.23 -1.16
CA PRO A 242 -24.66 -13.72 -0.94
C PRO A 242 -23.62 -12.92 -1.73
N VAL A 243 -22.39 -12.99 -1.28
CA VAL A 243 -21.24 -12.46 -2.04
C VAL A 243 -20.99 -13.32 -3.26
N VAL A 244 -20.96 -12.72 -4.45
CA VAL A 244 -20.88 -13.46 -5.74
C VAL A 244 -19.64 -13.01 -6.52
N ALA A 245 -18.88 -13.98 -7.04
CA ALA A 245 -17.69 -13.74 -7.85
C ALA A 245 -17.95 -13.97 -9.33
N TYR A 246 -17.31 -13.13 -10.16
CA TYR A 246 -17.37 -13.20 -11.61
C TYR A 246 -15.95 -13.15 -12.18
N ARG A 247 -15.69 -14.01 -13.18
CA ARG A 247 -14.42 -13.99 -13.91
C ARG A 247 -14.41 -12.84 -14.90
N TYR A 248 -13.33 -12.06 -14.88
CA TYR A 248 -13.11 -11.02 -15.87
C TYR A 248 -11.88 -11.33 -16.75
N GLY A 249 -10.78 -11.75 -16.16
CA GLY A 249 -9.52 -12.02 -16.86
C GLY A 249 -8.67 -13.09 -16.20
N ASP A 250 -7.44 -13.18 -16.66
CA ASP A 250 -6.44 -14.13 -16.16
C ASP A 250 -5.68 -13.57 -14.94
N PRO A 251 -4.93 -14.42 -14.21
CA PRO A 251 -3.97 -13.97 -13.23
C PRO A 251 -2.97 -12.96 -13.82
N VAL A 252 -2.49 -12.03 -12.99
CA VAL A 252 -1.65 -10.90 -13.41
C VAL A 252 -0.28 -10.94 -12.78
N SER A 253 0.71 -10.38 -13.48
CA SER A 253 2.05 -10.17 -12.90
C SER A 253 2.12 -8.86 -12.10
N LEU A 254 3.13 -8.73 -11.23
CA LEU A 254 3.39 -7.45 -10.55
C LEU A 254 3.85 -6.36 -11.51
N GLU A 255 4.56 -6.74 -12.57
CA GLU A 255 4.98 -5.82 -13.63
C GLU A 255 3.79 -5.21 -14.34
N TYR A 256 2.75 -6.00 -14.62
CA TYR A 256 1.50 -5.49 -15.18
C TYR A 256 0.90 -4.41 -14.28
N LEU A 257 0.81 -4.67 -12.98
CA LEU A 257 0.26 -3.70 -12.02
C LEU A 257 1.13 -2.44 -11.89
N LEU A 258 2.45 -2.56 -12.01
CA LEU A 258 3.37 -1.43 -11.95
C LEU A 258 3.22 -0.47 -13.15
N GLN A 259 2.73 -0.93 -14.29
CA GLN A 259 2.46 -0.05 -15.45
C GLN A 259 1.40 1.01 -15.14
N TYR A 260 0.53 0.75 -14.16
CA TYR A 260 -0.51 1.68 -13.72
C TYR A 260 -0.06 2.64 -12.61
N VAL A 261 1.17 2.52 -12.13
CA VAL A 261 1.76 3.46 -11.17
C VAL A 261 2.22 4.71 -11.91
N PRO A 262 1.70 5.91 -11.58
CA PRO A 262 2.09 7.14 -12.25
C PRO A 262 3.58 7.45 -12.04
N ASP A 263 4.28 7.89 -13.08
CA ASP A 263 5.68 8.33 -12.99
C ASP A 263 5.81 9.83 -12.76
N THR A 264 4.71 10.57 -12.77
CA THR A 264 4.68 12.05 -12.74
C THR A 264 5.17 12.66 -11.43
N ASN A 265 5.03 11.96 -10.30
CA ASN A 265 5.41 12.46 -8.96
C ASN A 265 6.52 11.63 -8.30
N GLY A 266 7.25 10.84 -9.06
CA GLY A 266 8.24 9.90 -8.53
C GLY A 266 7.60 8.72 -7.76
N ASP A 267 6.32 8.45 -7.96
CA ASP A 267 5.62 7.34 -7.30
C ASP A 267 6.21 6.00 -7.72
N LEU A 268 6.53 5.82 -8.99
CA LEU A 268 7.16 4.59 -9.47
C LEU A 268 8.53 4.37 -8.81
N GLN A 269 9.38 5.40 -8.77
CA GLN A 269 10.67 5.32 -8.08
C GLN A 269 10.53 5.10 -6.58
N ARG A 270 9.51 5.69 -5.94
CA ARG A 270 9.21 5.49 -4.52
C ARG A 270 8.80 4.05 -4.24
N VAL A 271 7.96 3.46 -5.05
CA VAL A 271 7.49 2.08 -4.93
C VAL A 271 8.64 1.11 -5.20
N THR A 272 9.32 1.20 -6.34
CA THR A 272 10.41 0.28 -6.73
C THR A 272 11.66 0.47 -5.89
N GLY A 273 11.98 1.69 -5.48
CA GLY A 273 13.13 2.01 -4.63
C GLY A 273 13.08 1.37 -3.22
N ILE A 274 11.92 0.84 -2.81
CA ILE A 274 11.83 0.03 -1.59
C ILE A 274 12.59 -1.28 -1.77
N LEU A 275 12.50 -1.92 -2.93
CA LEU A 275 13.18 -3.18 -3.23
C LEU A 275 14.69 -2.96 -3.42
N GLU A 276 15.10 -1.77 -3.84
CA GLU A 276 16.52 -1.41 -4.03
C GLU A 276 17.23 -1.13 -2.69
N LYS A 277 16.49 -0.65 -1.68
CA LYS A 277 17.05 -0.22 -0.37
C LYS A 277 17.30 -1.33 0.63
N GLY A 278 17.14 -2.57 0.30
CA GLY A 278 17.24 -3.66 1.26
C GLY A 278 18.19 -4.77 0.87
N THR A 279 19.13 -4.49 -0.01
CA THR A 279 20.02 -5.52 -0.60
C THR A 279 21.24 -5.87 0.22
N LEU A 280 21.51 -5.13 1.32
CA LEU A 280 22.65 -5.43 2.19
C LEU A 280 22.28 -6.57 3.15
N SER A 281 23.10 -7.59 3.22
CA SER A 281 23.03 -8.60 4.27
C SER A 281 23.41 -7.98 5.64
N ILE A 282 23.06 -8.65 6.74
CA ILE A 282 23.45 -8.20 8.09
C ILE A 282 24.97 -8.05 8.21
N GLU A 283 25.73 -8.91 7.52
CA GLU A 283 27.19 -8.83 7.52
C GLU A 283 27.71 -7.62 6.74
N GLU A 284 27.09 -7.28 5.63
CA GLU A 284 27.40 -6.07 4.86
C GLU A 284 27.01 -4.82 5.62
N ASP A 285 25.84 -4.81 6.29
CA ASP A 285 25.41 -3.73 7.18
C ASP A 285 26.39 -3.55 8.36
N LYS A 286 26.87 -4.65 8.94
CA LYS A 286 27.90 -4.62 10.00
C LYS A 286 29.19 -3.98 9.50
N LYS A 287 29.63 -4.29 8.28
CA LYS A 287 30.84 -3.69 7.68
C LYS A 287 30.63 -2.22 7.34
N LYS A 288 29.47 -1.87 6.81
CA LYS A 288 29.15 -0.52 6.33
C LYS A 288 28.77 0.45 7.45
N TYR A 289 28.09 -0.07 8.48
CA TYR A 289 27.56 0.71 9.61
C TYR A 289 27.87 0.04 10.95
N PRO A 290 29.15 -0.12 11.33
CA PRO A 290 29.58 -0.85 12.54
C PRO A 290 28.98 -0.28 13.82
N ASP A 291 28.91 1.06 13.97
CA ASP A 291 28.28 1.71 15.14
C ASP A 291 26.79 1.44 15.24
N TRP A 292 26.09 1.40 14.10
CA TRP A 292 24.67 1.04 14.07
C TRP A 292 24.47 -0.41 14.51
N TYR A 293 25.28 -1.33 13.98
CA TYR A 293 25.21 -2.76 14.31
C TYR A 293 25.49 -2.99 15.80
N GLU A 294 26.56 -2.41 16.33
CA GLU A 294 26.90 -2.51 17.74
C GLU A 294 25.76 -2.02 18.65
N ARG A 295 25.23 -0.84 18.37
CA ARG A 295 24.15 -0.24 19.18
C ARG A 295 22.82 -0.95 19.06
N ARG A 296 22.41 -1.36 17.84
CA ARG A 296 21.07 -1.87 17.56
C ARG A 296 20.95 -3.38 17.63
N VAL A 297 21.98 -4.09 17.21
CA VAL A 297 21.98 -5.56 17.14
C VAL A 297 22.65 -6.16 18.37
N VAL A 298 23.85 -5.70 18.73
CA VAL A 298 24.63 -6.26 19.85
C VAL A 298 24.08 -5.78 21.20
N ARG A 299 23.91 -4.46 21.37
CA ARG A 299 23.42 -3.88 22.64
C ARG A 299 21.91 -3.82 22.77
N GLY A 300 21.17 -4.06 21.69
CA GLY A 300 19.69 -3.98 21.70
C GLY A 300 19.14 -2.59 22.02
N GLU A 301 19.96 -1.52 21.84
CA GLU A 301 19.51 -0.16 22.12
C GLU A 301 18.30 0.19 21.24
N ARG A 302 17.20 0.58 21.84
CA ARG A 302 16.04 1.12 21.13
C ARG A 302 16.38 2.50 20.58
N ARG A 303 15.72 2.90 19.47
CA ARG A 303 15.80 4.29 18.99
C ARG A 303 15.41 5.23 20.12
N GLY A 304 16.20 6.30 20.30
CA GLY A 304 15.91 7.31 21.32
C GLY A 304 14.49 7.86 21.17
N ARG A 305 13.83 8.05 22.29
CA ARG A 305 12.47 8.59 22.35
C ARG A 305 12.52 10.10 22.09
N TRP A 306 11.66 10.58 21.21
CA TRP A 306 11.45 12.00 21.01
C TRP A 306 10.26 12.43 21.87
N THR A 307 10.48 13.27 22.84
CA THR A 307 9.41 14.05 23.49
C THR A 307 9.17 15.33 22.68
N VAL A 308 7.93 15.59 22.35
CA VAL A 308 7.50 16.77 21.61
C VAL A 308 6.59 17.59 22.51
N LYS A 309 6.54 18.90 22.29
CA LYS A 309 5.67 19.79 23.07
C LYS A 309 4.19 19.46 22.86
N ARG A 310 3.37 19.70 23.88
CA ARG A 310 1.93 19.56 23.88
C ARG A 310 1.26 20.25 22.68
N ASP A 311 1.80 21.38 22.24
CA ASP A 311 1.27 22.14 21.10
C ASP A 311 1.04 21.31 19.84
N LEU A 312 1.85 20.24 19.64
CA LEU A 312 1.67 19.32 18.51
C LEU A 312 0.40 18.48 18.66
N TYR A 313 0.11 17.99 19.87
CA TYR A 313 -1.13 17.25 20.15
C TYR A 313 -2.35 18.12 19.94
N ASP A 314 -2.38 19.32 20.56
CA ASP A 314 -3.48 20.26 20.46
C ASP A 314 -3.72 20.75 19.03
N TRP A 315 -2.65 20.93 18.26
CA TRP A 315 -2.72 21.26 16.83
C TRP A 315 -3.33 20.11 16.03
N TRP A 316 -2.93 18.87 16.30
CA TRP A 316 -3.42 17.71 15.59
C TRP A 316 -4.88 17.42 15.93
N LEU A 317 -5.26 17.56 17.18
CA LEU A 317 -6.65 17.44 17.63
C LEU A 317 -7.58 18.38 16.86
N ARG A 318 -7.22 19.68 16.78
CA ARG A 318 -7.99 20.66 15.98
C ARG A 318 -8.06 20.31 14.50
N LYS A 319 -6.98 19.77 13.93
CA LYS A 319 -6.94 19.31 12.55
C LYS A 319 -7.93 18.17 12.29
N ILE A 320 -7.95 17.20 13.19
CA ILE A 320 -8.89 16.07 13.11
C ILE A 320 -10.34 16.57 13.19
N GLU A 321 -10.64 17.46 14.11
CA GLU A 321 -12.00 18.02 14.29
C GLU A 321 -12.54 18.71 13.02
N THR A 322 -11.66 19.30 12.22
CA THR A 322 -12.06 20.15 11.09
C THR A 322 -11.81 19.54 9.71
N GLU A 323 -10.85 18.62 9.59
CA GLU A 323 -10.37 18.14 8.29
C GLU A 323 -10.53 16.62 8.09
N ILE A 324 -11.00 15.88 9.09
CA ILE A 324 -11.22 14.44 8.94
C ILE A 324 -12.46 14.16 8.08
N HIS A 325 -12.40 13.11 7.29
CA HIS A 325 -13.51 12.69 6.43
C HIS A 325 -13.99 11.28 6.76
N VAL A 326 -15.19 10.93 6.31
CA VAL A 326 -15.73 9.57 6.37
C VAL A 326 -14.74 8.60 5.69
N GLY A 327 -14.49 7.46 6.31
CA GLY A 327 -13.45 6.51 5.85
C GLY A 327 -12.09 6.69 6.54
N HIS A 328 -11.79 7.87 7.09
CA HIS A 328 -10.55 8.15 7.82
C HIS A 328 -10.73 8.34 9.34
N ARG A 329 -11.96 8.29 9.84
CA ARG A 329 -12.33 8.55 11.25
C ARG A 329 -11.54 7.70 12.25
N PHE A 330 -11.46 6.40 12.01
CA PHE A 330 -10.65 5.47 12.80
C PHE A 330 -9.18 5.91 12.87
N TYR A 331 -8.61 6.26 11.73
CA TYR A 331 -7.23 6.73 11.64
C TYR A 331 -7.02 8.11 12.26
N GLY A 332 -8.05 8.92 12.34
CA GLY A 332 -8.04 10.18 13.10
C GLY A 332 -7.69 9.92 14.56
N ILE A 333 -8.47 9.08 15.27
CA ILE A 333 -8.21 8.71 16.67
C ILE A 333 -6.92 7.92 16.82
N MET A 334 -6.64 6.97 15.92
CA MET A 334 -5.40 6.20 15.91
C MET A 334 -4.16 7.10 15.89
N THR A 335 -4.14 8.12 15.03
CA THR A 335 -3.02 9.04 14.92
C THR A 335 -2.95 10.04 16.06
N LEU A 336 -4.10 10.40 16.66
CA LEU A 336 -4.16 11.19 17.88
C LEU A 336 -3.51 10.44 19.05
N ALA A 337 -3.79 9.14 19.20
CA ALA A 337 -3.18 8.29 20.21
C ALA A 337 -1.64 8.24 20.06
N ILE A 338 -1.13 8.15 18.83
CA ILE A 338 0.32 8.21 18.55
C ILE A 338 0.92 9.55 18.98
N TYR A 339 0.24 10.67 18.69
CA TYR A 339 0.71 11.98 19.12
C TYR A 339 0.56 12.20 20.62
N ALA A 340 -0.44 11.62 21.28
CA ALA A 340 -0.56 11.64 22.72
C ALA A 340 0.67 11.04 23.40
N VAL A 341 1.11 9.85 22.98
CA VAL A 341 2.35 9.24 23.50
C VAL A 341 3.59 10.09 23.19
N LYS A 342 3.69 10.66 21.98
CA LYS A 342 4.81 11.54 21.60
C LYS A 342 4.90 12.77 22.47
N CYS A 343 3.78 13.35 22.84
CA CYS A 343 3.67 14.60 23.60
C CYS A 343 3.59 14.39 25.11
N GLY A 344 3.51 13.14 25.57
CA GLY A 344 3.37 12.81 26.98
C GLY A 344 2.00 13.20 27.55
N ILE A 345 0.96 13.13 26.72
CA ILE A 345 -0.44 13.34 27.14
C ILE A 345 -0.91 12.10 27.88
N ASP A 346 -1.64 12.30 28.97
CA ASP A 346 -2.23 11.23 29.76
C ASP A 346 -3.32 10.46 28.98
N GLU A 347 -3.41 9.15 29.23
CA GLU A 347 -4.40 8.29 28.59
C GLU A 347 -5.83 8.71 28.90
N ASP A 348 -6.12 9.18 30.12
CA ASP A 348 -7.44 9.67 30.51
C ASP A 348 -7.84 10.95 29.76
N GLU A 349 -6.87 11.83 29.49
CA GLU A 349 -7.10 13.02 28.65
C GLU A 349 -7.38 12.61 27.20
N LEU A 350 -6.55 11.71 26.66
CA LEU A 350 -6.75 11.17 25.31
C LEU A 350 -8.13 10.51 25.15
N ARG A 351 -8.59 9.74 26.16
CA ARG A 351 -9.91 9.10 26.14
C ARG A 351 -11.03 10.13 26.08
N ARG A 352 -10.96 11.17 26.90
CA ARG A 352 -11.96 12.27 26.87
C ARG A 352 -12.02 12.97 25.50
N ASP A 353 -10.86 13.21 24.88
CA ASP A 353 -10.81 13.81 23.55
C ASP A 353 -11.34 12.85 22.48
N ALA A 354 -11.04 11.55 22.58
CA ALA A 354 -11.56 10.54 21.68
C ALA A 354 -13.08 10.37 21.78
N ASP A 355 -13.64 10.39 23.01
CA ASP A 355 -15.09 10.34 23.24
C ASP A 355 -15.81 11.58 22.67
N ARG A 356 -15.16 12.74 22.73
CA ARG A 356 -15.68 13.97 22.11
C ARG A 356 -15.66 13.86 20.59
N LEU A 357 -14.55 13.38 20.02
CA LEU A 357 -14.42 13.15 18.58
C LEU A 357 -15.41 12.09 18.07
N MET A 358 -15.67 11.04 18.86
CA MET A 358 -16.62 10.00 18.48
C MET A 358 -18.00 10.57 18.14
N LYS A 359 -18.49 11.54 18.93
CA LYS A 359 -19.77 12.20 18.66
C LYS A 359 -19.77 12.96 17.34
N ILE A 360 -18.69 13.72 17.09
CA ILE A 360 -18.49 14.44 15.83
C ILE A 360 -18.44 13.47 14.64
N PHE A 361 -17.76 12.34 14.82
CA PHE A 361 -17.58 11.34 13.77
C PHE A 361 -18.84 10.52 13.49
N ASP A 362 -19.69 10.30 14.50
CA ASP A 362 -20.98 9.65 14.31
C ASP A 362 -21.95 10.59 13.56
N ASP A 363 -21.95 11.88 13.89
CA ASP A 363 -22.73 12.90 13.18
C ASP A 363 -22.36 13.04 11.68
N MET A 364 -21.14 12.64 11.29
CA MET A 364 -20.70 12.57 9.88
C MET A 364 -21.25 11.34 9.15
N SER A 365 -21.88 10.39 9.85
CA SER A 365 -22.39 9.16 9.24
C SER A 365 -23.68 9.45 8.47
N TYR A 366 -23.65 9.22 7.16
CA TYR A 366 -24.83 9.41 6.29
C TYR A 366 -25.80 8.23 6.33
N GLU A 367 -25.36 7.10 6.89
CA GLU A 367 -26.07 5.83 6.87
C GLU A 367 -25.92 5.09 8.19
N ASP A 368 -27.00 4.43 8.65
CA ASP A 368 -26.96 3.58 9.86
C ASP A 368 -25.97 2.43 9.75
N SER A 369 -25.62 2.01 8.53
CA SER A 369 -24.65 0.94 8.28
C SER A 369 -23.18 1.35 8.47
N ASN A 370 -22.90 2.66 8.56
CA ASN A 370 -21.53 3.20 8.67
C ASN A 370 -21.36 4.10 9.91
N ARG A 371 -22.03 3.77 10.99
CA ARG A 371 -21.87 4.47 12.26
C ARG A 371 -20.47 4.28 12.81
N PHE A 372 -19.99 5.34 13.48
CA PHE A 372 -18.71 5.30 14.18
C PHE A 372 -18.96 4.91 15.65
N THR A 373 -18.47 3.75 16.05
CA THR A 373 -18.86 3.10 17.31
C THR A 373 -17.80 3.23 18.42
N VAL A 374 -18.20 2.92 19.65
CA VAL A 374 -17.27 2.83 20.80
C VAL A 374 -16.17 1.80 20.53
N GLU A 375 -16.50 0.68 19.87
CA GLU A 375 -15.53 -0.35 19.52
C GLU A 375 -14.44 0.16 18.57
N ASP A 376 -14.79 1.08 17.66
CA ASP A 376 -13.82 1.72 16.76
C ASP A 376 -12.86 2.62 17.54
N VAL A 377 -13.38 3.37 18.50
CA VAL A 377 -12.57 4.21 19.41
C VAL A 377 -11.61 3.34 20.22
N VAL A 378 -12.12 2.28 20.87
CA VAL A 378 -11.29 1.38 21.70
C VAL A 378 -10.16 0.76 20.88
N LYS A 379 -10.45 0.27 19.67
CA LYS A 379 -9.44 -0.28 18.77
C LYS A 379 -8.41 0.76 18.31
N ALA A 380 -8.84 1.99 18.03
CA ALA A 380 -7.93 3.05 17.62
C ALA A 380 -6.99 3.47 18.76
N LEU A 381 -7.48 3.46 20.00
CA LEU A 381 -6.69 3.78 21.19
C LEU A 381 -5.64 2.71 21.54
N GLU A 382 -5.70 1.48 20.98
CA GLU A 382 -4.62 0.49 21.12
C GLU A 382 -3.26 1.01 20.62
N MET A 383 -3.27 2.05 19.79
CA MET A 383 -2.05 2.72 19.31
C MET A 383 -1.43 3.66 20.35
N TYR A 384 -2.06 3.87 21.51
CA TYR A 384 -1.44 4.53 22.66
C TYR A 384 -0.36 3.62 23.28
N ASN A 385 0.76 3.51 22.56
CA ASN A 385 1.86 2.62 22.90
C ASN A 385 3.19 3.22 22.44
N GLU A 386 4.22 3.10 23.28
CA GLU A 386 5.57 3.62 23.02
C GLU A 386 6.21 3.07 21.73
N ASN A 387 5.83 1.88 21.29
CA ASN A 387 6.35 1.29 20.06
C ASN A 387 6.00 2.11 18.81
N PHE A 388 4.96 2.93 18.86
CA PHE A 388 4.46 3.72 17.73
C PHE A 388 4.92 5.18 17.73
N VAL A 389 5.69 5.64 18.73
CA VAL A 389 6.19 7.03 18.78
C VAL A 389 7.06 7.42 17.60
N THR A 390 7.64 6.46 16.91
CA THR A 390 8.46 6.67 15.70
C THR A 390 7.66 6.65 14.40
N PHE A 391 6.33 6.59 14.48
CA PHE A 391 5.44 6.56 13.31
C PHE A 391 5.71 7.80 12.42
N PRO A 392 6.03 7.62 11.12
CA PRO A 392 6.47 8.74 10.28
C PRO A 392 5.32 9.72 10.00
N ARG A 393 5.65 11.01 9.87
CA ARG A 393 4.71 12.06 9.49
C ARG A 393 3.96 11.74 8.19
N ALA A 394 4.68 11.17 7.20
CA ALA A 394 4.09 10.80 5.92
C ALA A 394 3.00 9.73 6.07
N ASP A 395 3.21 8.76 6.97
CA ASP A 395 2.21 7.72 7.24
C ASP A 395 1.02 8.27 8.01
N ILE A 396 1.24 9.21 8.96
CA ILE A 396 0.15 9.90 9.65
C ILE A 396 -0.75 10.65 8.65
N ALA A 397 -0.15 11.45 7.75
CA ALA A 397 -0.89 12.16 6.71
C ALA A 397 -1.62 11.19 5.76
N LYS A 398 -0.98 10.09 5.42
CA LYS A 398 -1.54 9.06 4.53
C LYS A 398 -2.77 8.38 5.12
N TYR A 399 -2.71 7.95 6.38
CA TYR A 399 -3.82 7.24 7.02
C TYR A 399 -4.96 8.17 7.42
N SER A 400 -4.65 9.35 7.94
CA SER A 400 -5.68 10.32 8.33
C SER A 400 -6.34 11.02 7.14
N GLY A 401 -5.75 10.98 5.95
CA GLY A 401 -6.16 11.79 4.80
C GLY A 401 -5.84 13.29 4.94
N ILE A 402 -5.34 13.72 6.10
CA ILE A 402 -5.05 15.12 6.41
C ILE A 402 -3.62 15.48 5.96
N PRO A 403 -3.42 16.46 5.08
CA PRO A 403 -2.09 16.83 4.60
C PRO A 403 -1.27 17.50 5.71
N ILE A 404 -0.08 16.98 5.97
CA ILE A 404 0.88 17.55 6.91
C ILE A 404 2.10 18.07 6.14
N PRO A 405 2.27 19.40 6.03
CA PRO A 405 3.40 19.95 5.30
C PRO A 405 4.74 19.57 5.94
N PRO A 406 5.81 19.43 5.15
CA PRO A 406 7.13 19.13 5.70
C PRO A 406 7.62 20.24 6.63
N ASN A 407 8.31 19.87 7.71
CA ASN A 407 8.95 20.83 8.61
C ASN A 407 9.95 21.69 7.82
N LYS A 408 9.76 22.99 7.91
CA LYS A 408 10.72 23.96 7.39
C LYS A 408 11.79 24.17 8.44
N ARG A 409 13.03 23.85 8.12
CA ARG A 409 14.16 24.07 9.05
C ARG A 409 14.50 25.55 9.23
N ASN A 410 14.11 26.41 8.27
CA ASN A 410 14.32 27.86 8.31
C ASN A 410 12.98 28.55 8.17
N TRP A 411 12.79 29.69 8.82
CA TRP A 411 11.61 30.53 8.83
C TRP A 411 11.22 31.07 7.43
N ARG A 412 12.07 30.90 6.41
CA ARG A 412 11.81 31.22 5.02
C ARG A 412 11.86 29.97 4.16
N LYS A 413 10.91 29.80 3.27
CA LYS A 413 11.01 28.84 2.18
C LYS A 413 12.23 29.19 1.35
N GLN A 414 13.02 28.20 0.96
CA GLN A 414 14.21 28.44 0.13
C GLN A 414 13.82 29.13 -1.19
N ALA A 415 12.70 28.75 -1.79
CA ALA A 415 12.19 29.40 -3.00
C ALA A 415 11.86 30.89 -2.75
N ASP A 416 11.14 31.20 -1.66
CA ASP A 416 10.80 32.59 -1.31
C ASP A 416 12.05 33.40 -0.97
N HIS A 417 13.05 32.76 -0.35
CA HIS A 417 14.33 33.44 -0.07
C HIS A 417 15.11 33.74 -1.35
N ILE A 418 15.16 32.77 -2.28
CA ILE A 418 15.81 32.98 -3.58
C ILE A 418 15.11 34.09 -4.36
N GLN A 419 13.78 34.08 -4.40
CA GLN A 419 12.99 35.10 -5.06
C GLN A 419 13.21 36.49 -4.43
N TYR A 420 13.20 36.56 -3.09
CA TYR A 420 13.50 37.82 -2.40
C TYR A 420 14.90 38.33 -2.70
N MET A 421 15.91 37.46 -2.71
CA MET A 421 17.29 37.85 -3.04
C MET A 421 17.44 38.28 -4.50
N ASN A 422 16.73 37.63 -5.41
CA ASN A 422 16.71 38.03 -6.82
C ASN A 422 16.06 39.43 -6.99
N ASN A 423 14.92 39.65 -6.35
CA ASN A 423 14.24 40.95 -6.37
C ASN A 423 15.13 42.07 -5.77
N GLN A 424 15.82 41.80 -4.66
CA GLN A 424 16.78 42.74 -4.09
C GLN A 424 17.93 43.02 -5.02
N ARG A 425 18.43 42.02 -5.74
CA ARG A 425 19.51 42.20 -6.73
C ARG A 425 19.06 43.03 -7.90
N GLU A 426 17.88 42.74 -8.46
CA GLU A 426 17.28 43.52 -9.54
C GLU A 426 17.09 44.99 -9.15
N PHE A 427 16.60 45.22 -7.91
CA PHE A 427 16.47 46.57 -7.38
C PHE A 427 17.83 47.30 -7.25
N LYS A 428 18.89 46.63 -6.81
CA LYS A 428 20.24 47.20 -6.74
C LYS A 428 20.80 47.47 -8.12
N VAL A 429 20.53 46.60 -9.10
CA VAL A 429 20.91 46.81 -10.50
C VAL A 429 20.19 48.05 -11.09
N SER A 430 18.89 48.21 -10.83
CA SER A 430 18.11 49.35 -11.29
C SER A 430 18.58 50.67 -10.71
N LYS A 431 19.20 50.65 -9.50
CA LYS A 431 19.82 51.80 -8.86
C LYS A 431 21.30 52.03 -9.26
N GLY A 432 21.86 51.16 -10.08
CA GLY A 432 23.27 51.24 -10.45
C GLY A 432 24.24 50.83 -9.35
N GLU A 433 23.75 50.26 -8.24
CA GLU A 433 24.56 49.82 -7.09
C GLU A 433 25.30 48.49 -7.36
N CYS A 434 24.87 47.74 -8.36
CA CYS A 434 25.57 46.55 -8.85
C CYS A 434 25.26 46.29 -10.32
N THR A 435 26.13 45.57 -11.01
CA THR A 435 25.95 45.21 -12.41
C THR A 435 25.01 43.99 -12.55
N SER A 436 24.18 44.01 -13.60
CA SER A 436 23.28 42.88 -13.93
C SER A 436 24.04 41.63 -14.37
N GLY A 437 25.28 41.76 -14.78
CA GLY A 437 26.13 40.70 -15.26
C GLY A 437 26.63 39.84 -14.11
N GLY A 438 26.04 38.65 -13.93
CA GLY A 438 26.72 37.57 -13.26
C GLY A 438 27.90 37.08 -14.11
N ARG A 439 28.75 36.23 -13.51
CA ARG A 439 29.78 35.51 -14.25
C ARG A 439 29.15 34.86 -15.48
N PRO A 440 29.73 34.96 -16.69
CA PRO A 440 29.15 34.39 -17.91
C PRO A 440 28.72 32.95 -17.68
N ASP A 441 27.51 32.65 -18.12
CA ASP A 441 26.99 31.31 -18.01
C ASP A 441 27.84 30.36 -18.87
N LYS A 442 28.32 29.30 -18.24
CA LYS A 442 29.16 28.30 -18.92
C LYS A 442 28.38 26.99 -19.17
N TYR A 443 27.06 27.04 -19.04
CA TYR A 443 26.19 25.87 -19.25
C TYR A 443 26.42 25.23 -20.63
N GLY A 444 26.36 26.04 -21.70
CA GLY A 444 26.54 25.54 -23.06
C GLY A 444 27.90 24.85 -23.26
N LEU A 445 28.99 25.43 -22.73
CA LEU A 445 30.33 24.86 -22.81
C LEU A 445 30.45 23.51 -22.10
N VAL A 446 29.89 23.43 -20.89
CA VAL A 446 29.90 22.18 -20.09
C VAL A 446 29.02 21.13 -20.76
N ARG A 447 27.83 21.51 -21.26
CA ARG A 447 26.90 20.64 -21.93
C ARG A 447 27.47 20.03 -23.21
N GLU A 448 28.06 20.85 -24.08
CA GLU A 448 28.67 20.39 -25.32
C GLU A 448 29.81 19.41 -25.07
N TYR A 449 30.66 19.70 -24.08
CA TYR A 449 31.74 18.81 -23.70
C TYR A 449 31.23 17.47 -23.14
N MET A 450 30.23 17.49 -22.27
CA MET A 450 29.67 16.27 -21.68
C MET A 450 28.90 15.42 -22.69
N LEU A 451 28.27 16.05 -23.70
CA LEU A 451 27.61 15.36 -24.79
C LEU A 451 28.61 14.69 -25.74
N SER A 452 29.79 15.34 -25.97
CA SER A 452 30.86 14.77 -26.79
C SER A 452 31.67 13.68 -26.08
N HIS A 453 31.67 13.66 -24.73
CA HIS A 453 32.43 12.74 -23.92
C HIS A 453 31.55 12.12 -22.82
N PRO A 454 30.54 11.33 -23.20
CA PRO A 454 29.56 10.77 -22.25
C PRO A 454 30.17 9.77 -21.25
N GLU A 455 31.34 9.20 -21.57
CA GLU A 455 32.11 8.28 -20.77
C GLU A 455 32.75 8.96 -19.54
N ILE A 456 33.03 10.26 -19.61
CA ILE A 456 33.67 11.00 -18.51
C ILE A 456 32.63 11.31 -17.43
N ARG A 457 32.82 10.68 -16.27
CA ARG A 457 31.89 10.81 -15.12
C ARG A 457 32.44 11.67 -13.97
N LYS A 458 33.72 12.00 -13.98
CA LYS A 458 34.31 12.78 -12.88
C LYS A 458 34.25 14.27 -13.18
N LYS A 459 33.57 15.02 -12.27
CA LYS A 459 33.46 16.48 -12.34
C LYS A 459 34.83 17.18 -12.41
N THR A 460 35.87 16.59 -11.83
CA THR A 460 37.25 17.10 -11.84
C THR A 460 37.89 16.98 -13.21
N GLU A 461 37.68 15.90 -13.95
CA GLU A 461 38.21 15.70 -15.30
C GLU A 461 37.61 16.70 -16.29
N ILE A 462 36.27 16.89 -16.22
CA ILE A 462 35.55 17.91 -17.01
C ILE A 462 36.04 19.30 -16.69
N ALA A 463 36.22 19.62 -15.43
CA ALA A 463 36.71 20.92 -14.97
C ALA A 463 38.13 21.23 -15.51
N SER A 464 39.02 20.23 -15.45
CA SER A 464 40.39 20.31 -15.96
C SER A 464 40.43 20.47 -17.47
N ALA A 465 39.64 19.70 -18.21
CA ALA A 465 39.56 19.77 -19.67
C ALA A 465 39.08 21.15 -20.18
N LEU A 466 38.04 21.68 -19.49
CA LEU A 466 37.47 22.99 -19.85
C LEU A 466 38.17 24.18 -19.22
N LYS A 467 39.18 23.95 -18.37
CA LYS A 467 39.91 24.97 -17.58
C LYS A 467 38.94 25.87 -16.78
N ILE A 468 37.95 25.26 -16.13
CA ILE A 468 36.97 25.95 -15.30
C ILE A 468 36.97 25.36 -13.89
N ASP A 469 36.42 26.11 -12.96
CA ASP A 469 36.30 25.64 -11.58
C ASP A 469 35.32 24.44 -11.44
N ARG A 470 35.67 23.46 -10.59
CA ARG A 470 34.88 22.27 -10.34
C ARG A 470 33.46 22.58 -9.85
N HIS A 471 33.27 23.65 -9.05
CA HIS A 471 31.96 24.07 -8.59
C HIS A 471 31.09 24.58 -9.74
N THR A 472 31.69 25.21 -10.76
CA THR A 472 30.99 25.65 -11.98
C THR A 472 30.49 24.43 -12.77
N VAL A 473 31.30 23.38 -12.90
CA VAL A 473 30.86 22.11 -13.51
C VAL A 473 29.75 21.48 -12.66
N GLY A 474 29.93 21.44 -11.34
CA GLY A 474 28.96 20.86 -10.40
C GLY A 474 27.58 21.49 -10.48
N LYS A 475 27.49 22.79 -10.79
CA LYS A 475 26.21 23.50 -10.94
C LYS A 475 25.32 22.93 -12.07
N TYR A 476 25.94 22.47 -13.15
CA TYR A 476 25.22 22.02 -14.36
C TYR A 476 25.28 20.51 -14.57
N TYR A 477 26.21 19.85 -13.87
CA TYR A 477 26.53 18.44 -14.09
C TYR A 477 25.33 17.52 -13.93
N ASP A 478 24.58 17.70 -12.86
CA ASP A 478 23.50 16.77 -12.51
C ASP A 478 22.32 16.88 -13.51
N GLU A 479 22.03 18.11 -14.01
CA GLU A 479 21.03 18.36 -15.04
C GLU A 479 21.45 17.75 -16.38
N ILE A 480 22.69 18.03 -16.82
CA ILE A 480 23.21 17.53 -18.10
C ILE A 480 23.38 16.00 -18.04
N ARG A 481 23.77 15.48 -16.88
CA ARG A 481 23.89 14.04 -16.67
C ARG A 481 22.53 13.36 -16.74
N ALA A 482 21.50 13.96 -16.17
CA ALA A 482 20.13 13.48 -16.29
C ALA A 482 19.66 13.44 -17.76
N GLU A 483 20.02 14.46 -18.58
CA GLU A 483 19.75 14.44 -20.02
C GLU A 483 20.47 13.29 -20.74
N LEU A 484 21.76 13.08 -20.42
CA LEU A 484 22.56 11.98 -20.98
C LEU A 484 22.03 10.61 -20.54
N ASP A 485 21.71 10.48 -19.26
CA ASP A 485 21.18 9.24 -18.69
C ASP A 485 19.76 8.95 -19.20
N TYR A 486 18.95 9.99 -19.47
CA TYR A 486 17.66 9.86 -20.15
C TYR A 486 17.83 9.34 -21.58
N LYS A 487 18.76 9.91 -22.35
CA LYS A 487 19.08 9.45 -23.71
C LYS A 487 19.66 8.04 -23.68
N SER A 488 20.47 7.70 -22.69
CA SER A 488 21.02 6.37 -22.53
C SER A 488 19.97 5.36 -22.01
N ARG A 489 18.96 5.80 -21.25
CA ARG A 489 17.81 4.97 -20.83
C ARG A 489 16.90 4.59 -21.99
N LEU A 490 16.76 5.46 -22.98
CA LEU A 490 16.09 5.12 -24.24
C LEU A 490 16.86 4.06 -25.05
N ALA A 491 18.16 3.89 -24.76
CA ALA A 491 19.05 2.92 -25.39
C ALA A 491 19.43 1.74 -24.48
N THR A 492 18.99 1.71 -23.22
CA THR A 492 19.46 0.76 -22.20
C THR A 492 18.34 -0.19 -21.72
N PRO A 493 18.68 -1.41 -21.28
CA PRO A 493 17.72 -2.42 -20.83
C PRO A 493 16.78 -1.90 -19.74
N GLN A 494 15.49 -2.20 -19.87
CA GLN A 494 14.49 -1.81 -18.87
C GLN A 494 14.52 -2.74 -17.66
N ARG A 495 14.19 -2.19 -16.49
CA ARG A 495 14.07 -2.97 -15.26
C ARG A 495 12.77 -3.77 -15.26
N ARG A 496 12.87 -5.06 -15.00
CA ARG A 496 11.72 -5.94 -14.84
C ARG A 496 11.70 -6.50 -13.42
N ILE A 497 10.53 -6.42 -12.78
CA ILE A 497 10.31 -7.09 -11.50
C ILE A 497 9.80 -8.49 -11.78
N VAL A 498 10.52 -9.49 -11.31
CA VAL A 498 10.14 -10.90 -11.43
C VAL A 498 10.06 -11.53 -10.05
N VAL A 499 9.22 -12.53 -9.91
CA VAL A 499 9.14 -13.33 -8.69
C VAL A 499 10.02 -14.56 -8.87
N GLU A 500 11.11 -14.66 -8.12
CA GLU A 500 11.99 -15.82 -8.09
C GLU A 500 12.04 -16.39 -6.67
N ASN A 501 11.65 -17.65 -6.52
CA ASN A 501 11.60 -18.33 -5.21
C ASN A 501 10.80 -17.55 -4.15
N GLY A 502 9.68 -16.94 -4.57
CA GLY A 502 8.81 -16.13 -3.69
C GLY A 502 9.39 -14.75 -3.30
N LYS A 503 10.55 -14.36 -3.81
CA LYS A 503 11.16 -13.04 -3.59
C LYS A 503 10.95 -12.15 -4.80
N LEU A 504 10.68 -10.87 -4.56
CA LEU A 504 10.67 -9.87 -5.61
C LEU A 504 12.09 -9.48 -5.97
N VAL A 505 12.46 -9.67 -7.24
CA VAL A 505 13.79 -9.37 -7.77
C VAL A 505 13.66 -8.45 -8.98
N ILE A 506 14.52 -7.43 -9.05
CA ILE A 506 14.60 -6.55 -10.22
C ILE A 506 15.65 -7.12 -11.18
N LYS A 507 15.22 -7.44 -12.39
CA LYS A 507 16.13 -7.84 -13.49
C LYS A 507 16.19 -6.76 -14.56
N MET A 508 17.37 -6.64 -15.18
CA MET A 508 17.58 -5.77 -16.34
C MET A 508 17.34 -6.58 -17.63
N VAL A 509 16.39 -6.13 -18.43
CA VAL A 509 16.05 -6.77 -19.71
C VAL A 509 16.43 -5.82 -20.87
N PRO A 510 17.16 -6.27 -21.90
CA PRO A 510 17.46 -5.44 -23.07
C PRO A 510 16.19 -4.90 -23.73
N SER A 511 16.19 -3.64 -24.13
CA SER A 511 15.03 -2.98 -24.76
C SER A 511 14.56 -3.66 -26.06
N GLN A 512 15.45 -4.39 -26.75
CA GLN A 512 15.12 -5.18 -27.94
C GLN A 512 14.25 -6.40 -27.65
N GLU A 513 14.46 -7.08 -26.53
CA GLU A 513 13.62 -8.24 -26.15
C GLU A 513 12.18 -7.86 -25.80
N LEU A 514 11.95 -6.64 -25.33
CA LEU A 514 10.60 -6.14 -25.01
C LEU A 514 9.79 -5.78 -26.27
N SER A 515 10.47 -5.26 -27.31
CA SER A 515 9.80 -4.94 -28.58
C SER A 515 9.43 -6.21 -29.35
N ASP A 516 10.24 -7.27 -29.24
CA ASP A 516 10.01 -8.53 -29.93
C ASP A 516 8.86 -9.34 -29.27
N GLN A 517 8.78 -9.32 -27.93
CA GLN A 517 7.68 -9.97 -27.19
C GLN A 517 6.33 -9.24 -27.34
N LEU A 518 6.33 -7.90 -27.42
CA LEU A 518 5.12 -7.11 -27.71
C LEU A 518 4.64 -7.31 -29.17
N LEU A 519 5.56 -7.48 -30.11
CA LEU A 519 5.22 -7.78 -31.50
C LEU A 519 4.69 -9.20 -31.68
N ASP A 520 5.17 -10.16 -30.90
CA ASP A 520 4.67 -11.53 -30.92
C ASP A 520 3.31 -11.69 -30.22
N SER A 521 3.06 -10.93 -29.15
CA SER A 521 1.75 -10.92 -28.48
C SER A 521 0.65 -10.23 -29.31
N VAL A 522 1.00 -9.27 -30.17
CA VAL A 522 0.07 -8.60 -31.10
C VAL A 522 -0.20 -9.45 -32.36
N LYS A 523 0.66 -10.43 -32.68
CA LYS A 523 0.46 -11.37 -33.81
C LYS A 523 -0.38 -12.60 -33.45
N LEU A 524 -0.67 -12.80 -32.15
CA LEU A 524 -1.46 -13.92 -31.63
C LEU A 524 -2.87 -13.49 -31.15
N SER A 525 -3.27 -12.22 -31.35
CA SER A 525 -4.62 -11.71 -31.11
C SER A 525 -5.30 -11.41 -32.48
#